data_1ee0e8f20820a2b598686da76bd1c81e
#
_entry.id   1ee0e8f20820a2b598686da76bd1c81e
#
_cell.length_a   1.000
_cell.length_b   1.000
_cell.length_c   1.000
_cell.angle_alpha   90.00
_cell.angle_beta   90.00
_cell.angle_gamma   90.00
#
_symmetry.space_group_name_H-M   'P 1'
#
loop_
_entity.id
_entity.type
_entity.pdbx_description
1 polymer ?
#
loop_
_entity_poly.entity_id
_entity_poly.type
_entity_poly.pdbx_seq_one_letter_code
_entity_poly.pdbx_strand_id
1 'polypeptide(L)'
;KDVARVLEFTPAEANAIAKLLQDKKTIMESVEIMPELREMYNTDPRIKELIDLSAGVENAPRHTSVHACGVIIAGSDVSDYVPLAVQDDMPVTQYDMVIDEELGLLKMDFLGLRNLTVIEDACRQIRKKIPDFKIENVDMDDKAVYDMLSLGQTDGVFQLESGGMKKTLIQLKPKNIEDITAVISLYRPGPMDSIPTYINNSYHPESIKYKDPQLKPILEVTHGCMVYQEQVMQVVRNLAGYSFGRADIVRRAMGKKKMDVMQQEREYFIHGKFAADGTMELPGAVRNGVPEDVANEIFDEMIEFAKYAFNKSHAAAYAFV
;
A
#
# COMPACT_ATOMS: atom_id res chain seq x y z
N LYS A 1 -11.64 -14.75 -19.92
CA LYS A 1 -12.82 -15.55 -19.46
C LYS A 1 -14.09 -15.21 -20.24
N ASP A 2 -14.33 -13.95 -20.62
CA ASP A 2 -15.52 -13.56 -21.40
C ASP A 2 -15.50 -14.16 -22.81
N VAL A 3 -14.36 -14.07 -23.50
CA VAL A 3 -14.15 -14.73 -24.79
C VAL A 3 -14.31 -16.25 -24.68
N ALA A 4 -13.74 -16.85 -23.60
CA ALA A 4 -13.89 -18.28 -23.34
C ALA A 4 -15.35 -18.68 -23.19
N ARG A 5 -16.18 -17.88 -22.52
CA ARG A 5 -17.62 -18.11 -22.39
C ARG A 5 -18.35 -18.05 -23.74
N VAL A 6 -17.95 -17.10 -24.60
CA VAL A 6 -18.55 -16.98 -25.94
C VAL A 6 -18.14 -18.16 -26.83
N LEU A 7 -16.93 -18.66 -26.69
CA LEU A 7 -16.42 -19.85 -27.40
C LEU A 7 -16.81 -21.17 -26.71
N GLU A 8 -17.75 -21.14 -25.79
CA GLU A 8 -18.32 -22.31 -25.10
C GLU A 8 -17.30 -23.17 -24.32
N PHE A 9 -16.23 -22.53 -23.82
CA PHE A 9 -15.35 -23.18 -22.84
C PHE A 9 -16.05 -23.32 -21.49
N THR A 10 -15.82 -24.42 -20.83
CA THR A 10 -16.30 -24.59 -19.46
C THR A 10 -15.57 -23.64 -18.49
N PRO A 11 -16.19 -23.27 -17.37
CA PRO A 11 -15.52 -22.47 -16.33
C PRO A 11 -14.21 -23.06 -15.82
N ALA A 12 -14.10 -24.40 -15.80
CA ALA A 12 -12.91 -25.10 -15.38
C ALA A 12 -11.77 -24.94 -16.39
N GLU A 13 -12.02 -25.13 -17.67
CA GLU A 13 -11.05 -24.93 -18.75
C GLU A 13 -10.58 -23.46 -18.79
N ALA A 14 -11.52 -22.52 -18.77
CA ALA A 14 -11.21 -21.09 -18.76
C ALA A 14 -10.37 -20.67 -17.54
N ASN A 15 -10.62 -21.26 -16.36
CA ASN A 15 -9.83 -21.00 -15.16
C ASN A 15 -8.44 -21.65 -15.23
N ALA A 16 -8.30 -22.83 -15.81
CA ALA A 16 -7.00 -23.49 -16.00
C ALA A 16 -6.09 -22.63 -16.87
N ILE A 17 -6.59 -22.17 -18.03
CA ILE A 17 -5.83 -21.29 -18.95
C ILE A 17 -5.50 -19.94 -18.27
N ALA A 18 -6.48 -19.33 -17.60
CA ALA A 18 -6.29 -18.04 -16.96
C ALA A 18 -5.23 -18.06 -15.85
N LYS A 19 -5.00 -19.18 -15.18
CA LYS A 19 -3.95 -19.34 -14.16
C LYS A 19 -2.53 -19.35 -14.74
N LEU A 20 -2.38 -19.61 -16.02
CA LEU A 20 -1.10 -19.60 -16.72
C LEU A 20 -0.70 -18.19 -17.19
N LEU A 21 -1.63 -17.24 -17.18
CA LEU A 21 -1.33 -15.84 -17.53
C LEU A 21 -0.50 -15.21 -16.41
N GLN A 22 0.52 -14.44 -16.81
CA GLN A 22 1.41 -13.77 -15.89
C GLN A 22 0.89 -12.38 -15.49
N ASP A 23 0.94 -12.05 -14.21
CA ASP A 23 0.56 -10.72 -13.73
C ASP A 23 1.40 -9.62 -14.41
N LYS A 24 0.75 -8.54 -14.80
CA LYS A 24 1.37 -7.36 -15.45
C LYS A 24 2.02 -7.64 -16.81
N LYS A 25 1.70 -8.77 -17.44
CA LYS A 25 2.09 -9.12 -18.79
C LYS A 25 0.86 -9.19 -19.68
N THR A 26 1.04 -8.89 -20.96
CA THR A 26 0.00 -9.14 -21.96
C THR A 26 -0.24 -10.64 -22.13
N ILE A 27 -1.37 -10.98 -22.72
CA ILE A 27 -1.71 -12.38 -23.03
C ILE A 27 -0.62 -12.99 -23.91
N MET A 28 -0.16 -12.28 -24.94
CA MET A 28 0.87 -12.79 -25.86
C MET A 28 2.24 -12.88 -25.20
N GLU A 29 2.64 -11.93 -24.35
CA GLU A 29 3.87 -12.07 -23.53
C GLU A 29 3.78 -13.28 -22.61
N SER A 30 2.61 -13.58 -22.05
CA SER A 30 2.41 -14.76 -21.20
C SER A 30 2.59 -16.06 -22.01
N VAL A 31 2.12 -16.10 -23.26
CA VAL A 31 2.36 -17.23 -24.19
C VAL A 31 3.85 -17.40 -24.46
N GLU A 32 4.60 -16.31 -24.62
CA GLU A 32 6.04 -16.37 -24.85
C GLU A 32 6.84 -16.85 -23.64
N ILE A 33 6.42 -16.47 -22.43
CA ILE A 33 7.13 -16.75 -21.19
C ILE A 33 6.80 -18.15 -20.65
N MET A 34 5.52 -18.56 -20.70
CA MET A 34 5.03 -19.80 -20.08
C MET A 34 5.06 -20.99 -21.05
N PRO A 35 5.94 -21.98 -20.87
CA PRO A 35 6.07 -23.11 -21.80
C PRO A 35 4.77 -23.90 -21.97
N GLU A 36 4.04 -24.14 -20.89
CA GLU A 36 2.77 -24.87 -20.91
C GLU A 36 1.69 -24.13 -21.74
N LEU A 37 1.55 -22.83 -21.55
CA LEU A 37 0.60 -22.00 -22.30
C LEU A 37 0.98 -21.94 -23.79
N ARG A 38 2.27 -21.85 -24.08
CA ARG A 38 2.83 -21.89 -25.45
C ARG A 38 2.54 -23.22 -26.15
N GLU A 39 2.71 -24.32 -25.46
CA GLU A 39 2.40 -25.65 -25.99
C GLU A 39 0.92 -25.75 -26.30
N MET A 40 0.03 -25.38 -25.39
CA MET A 40 -1.42 -25.35 -25.60
C MET A 40 -1.80 -24.47 -26.79
N TYR A 41 -1.21 -23.27 -26.89
CA TYR A 41 -1.44 -22.34 -28.02
C TYR A 41 -1.03 -22.92 -29.35
N ASN A 42 0.07 -23.69 -29.43
CA ASN A 42 0.58 -24.22 -30.66
C ASN A 42 -0.09 -25.55 -31.10
N THR A 43 -0.65 -26.29 -30.13
CA THR A 43 -1.17 -27.65 -30.38
C THR A 43 -2.70 -27.74 -30.43
N ASP A 44 -3.41 -26.83 -29.76
CA ASP A 44 -4.88 -26.83 -29.70
C ASP A 44 -5.46 -25.61 -30.46
N PRO A 45 -6.10 -25.84 -31.63
CA PRO A 45 -6.71 -24.75 -32.40
C PRO A 45 -7.77 -23.95 -31.63
N ARG A 46 -8.54 -24.58 -30.71
CA ARG A 46 -9.56 -23.90 -29.90
C ARG A 46 -8.88 -22.95 -28.91
N ILE A 47 -7.80 -23.38 -28.29
CA ILE A 47 -7.05 -22.54 -27.33
C ILE A 47 -6.34 -21.42 -28.08
N LYS A 48 -5.82 -21.70 -29.28
CA LYS A 48 -5.23 -20.67 -30.13
C LYS A 48 -6.25 -19.59 -30.46
N GLU A 49 -7.44 -19.97 -30.92
CA GLU A 49 -8.53 -19.01 -31.22
C GLU A 49 -8.91 -18.21 -29.99
N LEU A 50 -9.05 -18.86 -28.83
CA LEU A 50 -9.34 -18.18 -27.56
C LEU A 50 -8.28 -17.13 -27.22
N ILE A 51 -7.02 -17.47 -27.34
CA ILE A 51 -5.90 -16.59 -27.04
C ILE A 51 -5.87 -15.41 -28.04
N ASP A 52 -5.93 -15.69 -29.33
CA ASP A 52 -5.87 -14.66 -30.39
C ASP A 52 -7.01 -13.65 -30.24
N LEU A 53 -8.25 -14.10 -30.03
CA LEU A 53 -9.40 -13.23 -29.81
C LEU A 53 -9.30 -12.47 -28.47
N SER A 54 -8.79 -13.13 -27.44
CA SER A 54 -8.61 -12.48 -26.14
C SER A 54 -7.55 -11.38 -26.18
N ALA A 55 -6.44 -11.60 -26.91
CA ALA A 55 -5.42 -10.58 -27.12
C ALA A 55 -5.96 -9.38 -27.92
N GLY A 56 -6.87 -9.64 -28.89
CA GLY A 56 -7.50 -8.57 -29.67
C GLY A 56 -8.44 -7.65 -28.89
N VAL A 57 -8.97 -8.13 -27.75
CA VAL A 57 -9.83 -7.33 -26.85
C VAL A 57 -9.17 -6.97 -25.53
N GLU A 58 -7.89 -7.30 -25.37
CA GLU A 58 -7.12 -6.99 -24.18
C GLU A 58 -7.05 -5.47 -24.00
N ASN A 59 -7.23 -5.01 -22.74
CA ASN A 59 -7.31 -3.59 -22.37
C ASN A 59 -8.51 -2.81 -22.98
N ALA A 60 -9.42 -3.45 -23.69
CA ALA A 60 -10.64 -2.79 -24.13
C ALA A 60 -11.57 -2.51 -22.94
N PRO A 61 -12.23 -1.34 -22.88
CA PRO A 61 -13.24 -1.06 -21.87
C PRO A 61 -14.35 -2.11 -21.93
N ARG A 62 -14.70 -2.70 -20.78
CA ARG A 62 -15.69 -3.77 -20.71
C ARG A 62 -17.04 -3.27 -20.20
N HIS A 63 -17.04 -2.50 -19.15
CA HIS A 63 -18.22 -1.93 -18.51
C HIS A 63 -17.85 -0.68 -17.73
N THR A 64 -18.85 0.14 -17.48
CA THR A 64 -18.75 1.26 -16.53
C THR A 64 -19.22 0.81 -15.16
N SER A 65 -18.71 1.46 -14.11
CA SER A 65 -19.14 1.25 -12.74
C SER A 65 -19.14 2.59 -12.00
N VAL A 66 -19.89 2.65 -10.90
CA VAL A 66 -19.89 3.82 -10.00
C VAL A 66 -18.85 3.61 -8.91
N HIS A 67 -18.09 4.64 -8.59
CA HIS A 67 -17.18 4.60 -7.44
C HIS A 67 -18.00 4.56 -6.14
N ALA A 68 -17.61 3.69 -5.21
CA ALA A 68 -18.40 3.43 -4.00
C ALA A 68 -18.56 4.65 -3.07
N CYS A 69 -17.63 5.61 -3.12
CA CYS A 69 -17.58 6.73 -2.16
C CYS A 69 -17.07 8.04 -2.79
N GLY A 70 -16.56 8.03 -4.02
CA GLY A 70 -16.00 9.20 -4.67
C GLY A 70 -17.10 10.12 -5.22
N VAL A 71 -17.01 11.39 -4.89
CA VAL A 71 -17.90 12.45 -5.38
C VAL A 71 -17.06 13.51 -6.06
N ILE A 72 -17.48 13.90 -7.27
CA ILE A 72 -16.86 15.01 -7.99
C ILE A 72 -17.47 16.32 -7.50
N ILE A 73 -16.61 17.29 -7.17
CA ILE A 73 -16.97 18.64 -6.73
C ILE A 73 -16.39 19.63 -7.74
N ALA A 74 -17.23 20.52 -8.22
CA ALA A 74 -16.86 21.57 -9.17
C ALA A 74 -17.35 22.94 -8.72
N GLY A 75 -16.82 24.01 -9.32
CA GLY A 75 -17.20 25.39 -9.02
C GLY A 75 -18.53 25.82 -9.66
N SER A 76 -19.01 25.10 -10.70
CA SER A 76 -20.32 25.22 -11.32
C SER A 76 -20.87 23.83 -11.61
N ASP A 77 -21.93 23.72 -12.40
CA ASP A 77 -22.49 22.42 -12.78
C ASP A 77 -21.43 21.52 -13.42
N VAL A 78 -21.33 20.27 -12.97
CA VAL A 78 -20.32 19.31 -13.45
C VAL A 78 -20.44 19.09 -14.98
N SER A 79 -21.66 19.22 -15.53
CA SER A 79 -21.90 19.16 -16.97
C SER A 79 -21.23 20.27 -17.79
N ASP A 80 -20.78 21.35 -17.18
CA ASP A 80 -20.00 22.39 -17.84
C ASP A 80 -18.55 21.96 -18.13
N TYR A 81 -18.09 20.92 -17.43
CA TYR A 81 -16.71 20.42 -17.52
C TYR A 81 -16.64 19.09 -18.25
N VAL A 82 -17.56 18.17 -17.96
CA VAL A 82 -17.52 16.78 -18.45
C VAL A 82 -18.92 16.29 -18.82
N PRO A 83 -19.05 15.39 -19.82
CA PRO A 83 -20.32 14.77 -20.12
C PRO A 83 -20.77 13.85 -18.98
N LEU A 84 -22.06 13.82 -18.71
CA LEU A 84 -22.67 13.01 -17.67
C LEU A 84 -23.42 11.82 -18.25
N ALA A 85 -23.51 10.75 -17.47
CA ALA A 85 -24.38 9.61 -17.67
C ALA A 85 -25.19 9.36 -16.40
N VAL A 86 -26.18 8.47 -16.49
CA VAL A 86 -26.93 8.00 -15.33
C VAL A 86 -26.65 6.52 -15.15
N GLN A 87 -26.22 6.13 -13.96
CA GLN A 87 -26.03 4.73 -13.58
C GLN A 87 -26.65 4.50 -12.21
N ASP A 88 -27.49 3.47 -12.07
CA ASP A 88 -28.23 3.16 -10.83
C ASP A 88 -28.95 4.40 -10.26
N ASP A 89 -29.64 5.16 -11.13
CA ASP A 89 -30.34 6.40 -10.83
C ASP A 89 -29.47 7.55 -10.29
N MET A 90 -28.15 7.42 -10.38
CA MET A 90 -27.21 8.48 -9.96
C MET A 90 -26.50 9.11 -11.17
N PRO A 91 -26.32 10.44 -11.20
CA PRO A 91 -25.48 11.09 -12.20
C PRO A 91 -24.00 10.74 -11.94
N VAL A 92 -23.31 10.37 -13.00
CA VAL A 92 -21.87 10.02 -12.98
C VAL A 92 -21.18 10.70 -14.16
N THR A 93 -19.88 10.99 -14.01
CA THR A 93 -19.04 11.44 -15.13
C THR A 93 -18.86 10.30 -16.13
N GLN A 94 -18.79 10.61 -17.42
CA GLN A 94 -18.49 9.61 -18.46
C GLN A 94 -16.99 9.34 -18.58
N TYR A 95 -16.15 10.22 -18.03
CA TYR A 95 -14.71 10.04 -17.99
C TYR A 95 -14.28 9.28 -16.72
N ASP A 96 -13.09 8.70 -16.78
CA ASP A 96 -12.48 8.07 -15.61
C ASP A 96 -11.86 9.12 -14.69
N MET A 97 -11.48 8.68 -13.50
CA MET A 97 -10.90 9.52 -12.44
C MET A 97 -9.66 10.30 -12.92
N VAL A 98 -8.82 9.71 -13.78
CA VAL A 98 -7.57 10.35 -14.21
C VAL A 98 -7.89 11.54 -15.11
N ILE A 99 -8.80 11.37 -16.05
CA ILE A 99 -9.24 12.43 -16.96
C ILE A 99 -9.97 13.54 -16.18
N ASP A 100 -10.83 13.18 -15.23
CA ASP A 100 -11.53 14.15 -14.39
C ASP A 100 -10.55 15.02 -13.58
N GLU A 101 -9.49 14.41 -13.02
CA GLU A 101 -8.42 15.13 -12.31
C GLU A 101 -7.58 16.01 -13.25
N GLU A 102 -7.26 15.55 -14.46
CA GLU A 102 -6.53 16.34 -15.47
C GLU A 102 -7.33 17.55 -15.94
N LEU A 103 -8.66 17.47 -15.97
CA LEU A 103 -9.56 18.59 -16.24
C LEU A 103 -9.73 19.55 -15.06
N GLY A 104 -9.09 19.27 -13.93
CA GLY A 104 -9.09 20.13 -12.75
C GLY A 104 -10.29 19.93 -11.83
N LEU A 105 -11.06 18.86 -12.00
CA LEU A 105 -12.15 18.51 -11.09
C LEU A 105 -11.60 17.91 -9.78
N LEU A 106 -12.24 18.25 -8.66
CA LEU A 106 -11.89 17.72 -7.36
C LEU A 106 -12.71 16.45 -7.10
N LYS A 107 -12.03 15.31 -6.97
CA LYS A 107 -12.65 14.07 -6.46
C LYS A 107 -12.44 13.99 -4.95
N MET A 108 -13.52 13.88 -4.20
CA MET A 108 -13.48 13.68 -2.75
C MET A 108 -14.10 12.35 -2.39
N ASP A 109 -13.37 11.52 -1.64
CA ASP A 109 -13.81 10.20 -1.21
C ASP A 109 -14.41 10.28 0.20
N PHE A 110 -15.70 9.97 0.32
CA PHE A 110 -16.42 9.92 1.58
C PHE A 110 -16.49 8.48 2.08
N LEU A 111 -15.48 8.08 2.84
CA LEU A 111 -15.39 6.74 3.42
C LEU A 111 -15.88 6.77 4.87
N GLY A 112 -16.91 5.98 5.15
CA GLY A 112 -17.40 5.76 6.50
C GLY A 112 -16.98 4.41 7.05
N LEU A 113 -16.86 4.32 8.38
CA LEU A 113 -16.62 3.06 9.09
C LEU A 113 -17.83 2.75 9.97
N ARG A 114 -18.49 1.60 9.70
CA ARG A 114 -19.61 1.14 10.55
C ARG A 114 -19.17 0.91 11.99
N ASN A 115 -17.91 0.52 12.22
CA ASN A 115 -17.34 0.36 13.56
C ASN A 115 -17.43 1.63 14.39
N LEU A 116 -17.25 2.82 13.81
CA LEU A 116 -17.39 4.08 14.53
C LEU A 116 -18.82 4.32 14.97
N THR A 117 -19.83 3.92 14.20
CA THR A 117 -21.24 3.97 14.60
C THR A 117 -21.49 3.03 15.78
N VAL A 118 -20.95 1.82 15.76
CA VAL A 118 -21.07 0.85 16.88
C VAL A 118 -20.44 1.41 18.15
N ILE A 119 -19.24 2.03 18.03
CA ILE A 119 -18.55 2.67 19.17
C ILE A 119 -19.39 3.82 19.73
N GLU A 120 -19.92 4.70 18.87
CA GLU A 120 -20.76 5.83 19.34
C GLU A 120 -22.06 5.33 20.01
N ASP A 121 -22.69 4.28 19.47
CA ASP A 121 -23.86 3.68 20.11
C ASP A 121 -23.52 3.07 21.46
N ALA A 122 -22.37 2.43 21.62
CA ALA A 122 -21.86 1.93 22.90
C ALA A 122 -21.61 3.10 23.87
N CYS A 123 -20.94 4.15 23.43
CA CYS A 123 -20.72 5.37 24.23
C CYS A 123 -22.04 5.99 24.70
N ARG A 124 -23.05 6.05 23.83
CA ARG A 124 -24.39 6.55 24.17
C ARG A 124 -25.06 5.70 25.26
N GLN A 125 -24.89 4.36 25.24
CA GLN A 125 -25.38 3.48 26.29
C GLN A 125 -24.64 3.70 27.61
N ILE A 126 -23.32 3.85 27.58
CA ILE A 126 -22.49 4.11 28.77
C ILE A 126 -22.88 5.42 29.42
N ARG A 127 -23.07 6.50 28.64
CA ARG A 127 -23.45 7.83 29.13
C ARG A 127 -24.82 7.87 29.86
N LYS A 128 -25.69 6.88 29.65
CA LYS A 128 -26.89 6.72 30.46
C LYS A 128 -26.61 6.42 31.93
N LYS A 129 -25.47 5.80 32.25
CA LYS A 129 -25.01 5.44 33.59
C LYS A 129 -23.89 6.34 34.08
N ILE A 130 -23.02 6.78 33.20
CA ILE A 130 -21.84 7.62 33.45
C ILE A 130 -21.92 8.83 32.50
N PRO A 131 -22.67 9.89 32.86
CA PRO A 131 -22.96 11.03 31.94
C PRO A 131 -21.71 11.70 31.35
N ASP A 132 -20.63 11.79 32.14
CA ASP A 132 -19.37 12.44 31.74
C ASP A 132 -18.38 11.49 31.01
N PHE A 133 -18.83 10.30 30.62
CA PHE A 133 -17.96 9.36 29.87
C PHE A 133 -17.53 9.95 28.55
N LYS A 134 -16.21 9.95 28.31
CA LYS A 134 -15.55 10.33 27.06
C LYS A 134 -14.65 9.22 26.60
N ILE A 135 -14.83 8.78 25.35
CA ILE A 135 -14.01 7.71 24.74
C ILE A 135 -12.53 8.08 24.69
N GLU A 136 -12.23 9.37 24.54
CA GLU A 136 -10.87 9.90 24.47
C GLU A 136 -10.08 9.72 25.78
N ASN A 137 -10.78 9.42 26.88
CA ASN A 137 -10.17 9.17 28.20
C ASN A 137 -9.92 7.68 28.48
N VAL A 138 -10.20 6.80 27.52
CA VAL A 138 -9.91 5.36 27.67
C VAL A 138 -8.39 5.17 27.70
N ASP A 139 -7.92 4.35 28.65
CA ASP A 139 -6.51 4.03 28.80
C ASP A 139 -6.04 3.18 27.62
N MET A 140 -5.11 3.73 26.82
CA MET A 140 -4.54 3.05 25.66
C MET A 140 -3.43 2.05 26.04
N ASP A 141 -3.01 2.05 27.29
CA ASP A 141 -1.99 1.14 27.84
C ASP A 141 -2.61 0.03 28.70
N ASP A 142 -3.94 -0.18 28.62
CA ASP A 142 -4.63 -1.24 29.38
C ASP A 142 -4.08 -2.62 29.00
N LYS A 143 -3.32 -3.21 29.94
CA LYS A 143 -2.71 -4.52 29.77
C LYS A 143 -3.71 -5.62 29.42
N ALA A 144 -4.93 -5.56 29.95
CA ALA A 144 -5.94 -6.59 29.70
C ALA A 144 -6.32 -6.65 28.22
N VAL A 145 -6.32 -5.52 27.53
CA VAL A 145 -6.56 -5.44 26.06
C VAL A 145 -5.42 -6.14 25.32
N TYR A 146 -4.16 -5.84 25.62
CA TYR A 146 -3.02 -6.48 24.96
C TYR A 146 -2.92 -7.96 25.26
N ASP A 147 -3.28 -8.41 26.47
CA ASP A 147 -3.37 -9.83 26.81
C ASP A 147 -4.45 -10.54 25.97
N MET A 148 -5.63 -9.93 25.80
CA MET A 148 -6.71 -10.42 24.94
C MET A 148 -6.25 -10.52 23.48
N LEU A 149 -5.62 -9.48 22.94
CA LEU A 149 -5.08 -9.45 21.58
C LEU A 149 -4.01 -10.54 21.38
N SER A 150 -3.15 -10.74 22.38
CA SER A 150 -2.09 -11.77 22.38
C SER A 150 -2.63 -13.20 22.40
N LEU A 151 -3.86 -13.40 22.86
CA LEU A 151 -4.57 -14.68 22.78
C LEU A 151 -5.33 -14.87 21.47
N GLY A 152 -5.35 -13.87 20.57
CA GLY A 152 -6.10 -13.88 19.33
C GLY A 152 -7.62 -13.81 19.52
N GLN A 153 -8.08 -13.36 20.67
CA GLN A 153 -9.50 -13.18 21.00
C GLN A 153 -10.03 -11.86 20.39
N THR A 154 -10.01 -11.79 19.05
CA THR A 154 -10.26 -10.55 18.31
C THR A 154 -11.50 -10.61 17.42
N ASP A 155 -12.47 -11.46 17.75
CA ASP A 155 -13.76 -11.48 17.05
C ASP A 155 -14.50 -10.17 17.28
N GLY A 156 -14.88 -9.50 16.18
CA GLY A 156 -15.51 -8.18 16.24
C GLY A 156 -14.56 -7.01 16.47
N VAL A 157 -13.25 -7.25 16.62
CA VAL A 157 -12.26 -6.18 16.74
C VAL A 157 -11.81 -5.72 15.35
N PHE A 158 -12.09 -4.47 15.02
CA PHE A 158 -11.81 -3.89 13.71
C PHE A 158 -10.39 -4.15 13.24
N GLN A 159 -10.23 -4.54 11.97
CA GLN A 159 -8.94 -4.89 11.33
C GLN A 159 -8.21 -6.14 11.89
N LEU A 160 -8.62 -6.69 13.04
CA LEU A 160 -7.87 -7.75 13.72
C LEU A 160 -8.56 -9.12 13.69
N GLU A 161 -9.69 -9.26 12.97
CA GLU A 161 -10.57 -10.43 13.01
C GLU A 161 -10.10 -11.62 12.16
N SER A 162 -9.30 -11.39 11.10
CA SER A 162 -8.96 -12.44 10.15
C SER A 162 -8.09 -13.53 10.80
N GLY A 163 -8.27 -14.79 10.39
CA GLY A 163 -7.52 -15.91 10.95
C GLY A 163 -6.00 -15.77 10.83
N GLY A 164 -5.50 -15.11 9.76
CA GLY A 164 -4.07 -14.84 9.61
C GLY A 164 -3.61 -13.73 10.54
N MET A 165 -4.39 -12.67 10.72
CA MET A 165 -4.11 -11.60 11.67
C MET A 165 -4.07 -12.12 13.10
N LYS A 166 -5.04 -12.96 13.50
CA LYS A 166 -5.05 -13.63 14.80
C LYS A 166 -3.76 -14.41 15.06
N LYS A 167 -3.30 -15.18 14.07
CA LYS A 167 -2.02 -15.92 14.17
C LYS A 167 -0.83 -14.98 14.38
N THR A 168 -0.80 -13.86 13.65
CA THR A 168 0.25 -12.86 13.78
C THR A 168 0.25 -12.24 15.18
N LEU A 169 -0.91 -11.84 15.70
CA LEU A 169 -1.05 -11.29 17.05
C LEU A 169 -0.62 -12.29 18.15
N ILE A 170 -0.98 -13.57 18.03
CA ILE A 170 -0.57 -14.63 18.97
C ILE A 170 0.97 -14.78 18.97
N GLN A 171 1.61 -14.66 17.81
CA GLN A 171 3.06 -14.78 17.70
C GLN A 171 3.78 -13.51 18.19
N LEU A 172 3.28 -12.34 17.85
CA LEU A 172 3.89 -11.06 18.23
C LEU A 172 3.69 -10.75 19.72
N LYS A 173 2.50 -11.05 20.26
CA LYS A 173 2.07 -10.65 21.62
C LYS A 173 2.27 -9.14 21.81
N PRO A 174 1.45 -8.30 21.14
CA PRO A 174 1.62 -6.85 21.15
C PRO A 174 1.56 -6.31 22.58
N LYS A 175 2.37 -5.28 22.84
CA LYS A 175 2.52 -4.68 24.19
C LYS A 175 2.08 -3.22 24.25
N ASN A 176 1.92 -2.59 23.09
CA ASN A 176 1.62 -1.17 22.95
C ASN A 176 0.95 -0.89 21.62
N ILE A 177 0.46 0.33 21.45
CA ILE A 177 -0.23 0.78 20.24
C ILE A 177 0.68 0.79 18.99
N GLU A 178 1.99 0.96 19.17
CA GLU A 178 2.94 0.92 18.05
C GLU A 178 3.01 -0.48 17.43
N ASP A 179 2.96 -1.53 18.25
CA ASP A 179 2.92 -2.91 17.75
C ASP A 179 1.66 -3.16 16.91
N ILE A 180 0.50 -2.67 17.36
CA ILE A 180 -0.76 -2.77 16.62
C ILE A 180 -0.67 -2.00 15.31
N THR A 181 -0.17 -0.76 15.34
CA THR A 181 0.03 0.10 14.17
C THR A 181 0.93 -0.59 13.13
N ALA A 182 2.03 -1.20 13.60
CA ALA A 182 2.96 -1.90 12.72
C ALA A 182 2.32 -3.16 12.11
N VAL A 183 1.59 -3.97 12.89
CA VAL A 183 0.93 -5.17 12.38
C VAL A 183 -0.13 -4.84 11.35
N ILE A 184 -0.97 -3.81 11.56
CA ILE A 184 -1.95 -3.33 10.58
C ILE A 184 -1.24 -2.93 9.27
N SER A 185 -0.07 -2.32 9.37
CA SER A 185 0.72 -1.89 8.21
C SER A 185 1.39 -3.03 7.47
N LEU A 186 1.84 -4.06 8.19
CA LEU A 186 2.57 -5.20 7.62
C LEU A 186 1.66 -6.29 7.09
N TYR A 187 0.47 -6.50 7.70
CA TYR A 187 -0.43 -7.61 7.33
C TYR A 187 -1.20 -7.30 6.03
N ARG A 188 -0.48 -7.27 4.91
CA ARG A 188 -0.98 -7.02 3.56
C ARG A 188 -0.12 -7.76 2.54
N PRO A 189 -0.66 -8.10 1.34
CA PRO A 189 0.16 -8.68 0.27
C PRO A 189 1.39 -7.81 -0.03
N GLY A 190 2.56 -8.41 0.03
CA GLY A 190 3.87 -7.77 -0.14
C GLY A 190 4.64 -7.61 1.18
N PRO A 191 4.26 -6.70 2.09
CA PRO A 191 5.02 -6.49 3.34
C PRO A 191 4.88 -7.63 4.34
N MET A 192 3.92 -8.53 4.15
CA MET A 192 3.67 -9.69 5.01
C MET A 192 4.90 -10.58 5.19
N ASP A 193 5.79 -10.63 4.19
CA ASP A 193 7.04 -11.40 4.26
C ASP A 193 8.02 -10.86 5.30
N SER A 194 7.87 -9.61 5.73
CA SER A 194 8.67 -8.98 6.79
C SER A 194 8.18 -9.30 8.20
N ILE A 195 6.97 -9.85 8.37
CA ILE A 195 6.38 -10.15 9.69
C ILE A 195 7.25 -11.08 10.54
N PRO A 196 7.80 -12.19 10.01
CA PRO A 196 8.67 -13.06 10.81
C PRO A 196 9.91 -12.34 11.34
N THR A 197 10.53 -11.47 10.53
CA THR A 197 11.69 -10.67 10.93
C THR A 197 11.29 -9.65 12.00
N TYR A 198 10.17 -8.95 11.81
CA TYR A 198 9.63 -8.01 12.79
C TYR A 198 9.39 -8.69 14.15
N ILE A 199 8.73 -9.84 14.15
CA ILE A 199 8.45 -10.61 15.37
C ILE A 199 9.76 -11.08 16.03
N ASN A 200 10.68 -11.67 15.27
CA ASN A 200 11.96 -12.11 15.82
C ASN A 200 12.72 -10.96 16.49
N ASN A 201 12.82 -9.83 15.82
CA ASN A 201 13.51 -8.65 16.30
C ASN A 201 12.83 -8.01 17.52
N SER A 202 11.49 -8.12 17.64
CA SER A 202 10.76 -7.64 18.82
C SER A 202 11.11 -8.42 20.10
N TYR A 203 11.46 -9.70 19.95
CA TYR A 203 11.91 -10.56 21.06
C TYR A 203 13.42 -10.49 21.31
N HIS A 204 14.19 -10.13 20.27
CA HIS A 204 15.65 -10.13 20.29
C HIS A 204 16.21 -8.80 19.79
N PRO A 205 15.92 -7.67 20.48
CA PRO A 205 16.35 -6.35 20.04
C PRO A 205 17.89 -6.22 19.97
N GLU A 206 18.61 -7.02 20.74
CA GLU A 206 20.08 -7.10 20.73
C GLU A 206 20.63 -7.72 19.42
N SER A 207 19.83 -8.46 18.70
CA SER A 207 20.23 -9.10 17.43
C SER A 207 20.07 -8.18 16.22
N ILE A 208 19.42 -7.03 16.38
CA ILE A 208 19.14 -6.10 15.27
C ILE A 208 20.45 -5.48 14.79
N LYS A 209 20.76 -5.70 13.52
CA LYS A 209 21.89 -5.09 12.84
C LYS A 209 21.40 -3.97 11.93
N TYR A 210 21.81 -2.75 12.22
CA TYR A 210 21.57 -1.61 11.35
C TYR A 210 22.74 -1.51 10.36
N LYS A 211 22.44 -1.33 9.06
CA LYS A 211 23.47 -1.14 8.02
C LYS A 211 24.33 0.10 8.26
N ASP A 212 23.71 1.14 8.84
CA ASP A 212 24.40 2.33 9.30
C ASP A 212 23.81 2.75 10.68
N PRO A 213 24.64 3.21 11.63
CA PRO A 213 24.16 3.64 12.95
C PRO A 213 23.09 4.74 12.91
N GLN A 214 23.09 5.58 11.87
CA GLN A 214 22.11 6.66 11.70
C GLN A 214 20.69 6.12 11.41
N LEU A 215 20.55 4.85 11.02
CA LEU A 215 19.24 4.21 10.82
C LEU A 215 18.57 3.82 12.14
N LYS A 216 19.36 3.61 13.21
CA LYS A 216 18.81 3.16 14.49
C LYS A 216 17.67 4.04 15.01
N PRO A 217 17.82 5.37 15.16
CA PRO A 217 16.76 6.21 15.70
C PRO A 217 15.51 6.27 14.80
N ILE A 218 15.63 5.86 13.53
CA ILE A 218 14.51 5.82 12.58
C ILE A 218 13.75 4.49 12.66
N LEU A 219 14.50 3.38 12.79
CA LEU A 219 13.95 2.03 12.64
C LEU A 219 13.77 1.29 13.97
N GLU A 220 14.30 1.80 15.10
CA GLU A 220 14.17 1.09 16.39
C GLU A 220 12.71 0.93 16.83
N VAL A 221 11.83 1.89 16.51
CA VAL A 221 10.38 1.83 16.82
C VAL A 221 9.68 0.70 16.07
N THR A 222 10.26 0.23 14.98
CA THR A 222 9.76 -0.88 14.15
C THR A 222 10.74 -2.07 14.15
N HIS A 223 11.50 -2.23 15.22
CA HIS A 223 12.41 -3.35 15.43
C HIS A 223 13.38 -3.56 14.26
N GLY A 224 13.90 -2.47 13.69
CA GLY A 224 14.85 -2.51 12.58
C GLY A 224 14.24 -2.73 11.21
N CYS A 225 12.93 -2.86 11.09
CA CYS A 225 12.23 -3.02 9.80
C CYS A 225 11.76 -1.67 9.25
N MET A 226 11.83 -1.47 7.94
CA MET A 226 11.08 -0.40 7.29
C MET A 226 9.60 -0.82 7.18
N VAL A 227 8.69 0.01 7.69
CA VAL A 227 7.24 -0.23 7.72
C VAL A 227 6.46 0.95 7.15
N TYR A 228 6.94 2.18 7.40
CA TYR A 228 6.19 3.39 7.10
C TYR A 228 6.84 4.24 6.00
N GLN A 229 5.99 4.92 5.22
CA GLN A 229 6.44 5.91 4.23
C GLN A 229 7.28 7.01 4.87
N GLU A 230 6.92 7.40 6.08
CA GLU A 230 7.60 8.42 6.87
C GLU A 230 9.06 8.01 7.21
N GLN A 231 9.32 6.71 7.39
CA GLN A 231 10.68 6.22 7.61
C GLN A 231 11.56 6.40 6.38
N VAL A 232 11.04 6.12 5.17
CA VAL A 232 11.78 6.42 3.93
C VAL A 232 12.14 7.89 3.84
N MET A 233 11.19 8.78 4.16
CA MET A 233 11.45 10.23 4.17
C MET A 233 12.51 10.61 5.21
N GLN A 234 12.48 9.99 6.39
CA GLN A 234 13.49 10.22 7.45
C GLN A 234 14.88 9.71 7.04
N VAL A 235 14.96 8.55 6.39
CA VAL A 235 16.21 7.98 5.88
C VAL A 235 16.89 8.95 4.91
N VAL A 236 16.19 9.39 3.85
CA VAL A 236 16.80 10.30 2.87
C VAL A 236 17.17 11.66 3.48
N ARG A 237 16.42 12.12 4.48
CA ARG A 237 16.72 13.36 5.20
C ARG A 237 17.95 13.23 6.10
N ASN A 238 17.98 12.21 6.92
CA ASN A 238 19.03 12.07 7.94
C ASN A 238 20.36 11.65 7.31
N LEU A 239 20.33 10.72 6.35
CA LEU A 239 21.56 10.22 5.74
C LEU A 239 22.08 11.15 4.64
N ALA A 240 21.21 11.72 3.81
CA ALA A 240 21.64 12.46 2.62
C ALA A 240 21.31 13.96 2.65
N GLY A 241 20.70 14.45 3.73
CA GLY A 241 20.45 15.91 3.93
C GLY A 241 19.28 16.46 3.13
N TYR A 242 18.31 15.64 2.75
CA TYR A 242 17.13 16.10 2.01
C TYR A 242 16.22 17.01 2.84
N SER A 243 15.62 18.01 2.20
CA SER A 243 14.51 18.75 2.79
C SER A 243 13.25 17.88 2.86
N PHE A 244 12.27 18.28 3.68
CA PHE A 244 10.99 17.57 3.74
C PHE A 244 10.29 17.50 2.38
N GLY A 245 10.21 18.62 1.66
CA GLY A 245 9.57 18.67 0.35
C GLY A 245 10.24 17.75 -0.66
N ARG A 246 11.58 17.69 -0.67
CA ARG A 246 12.30 16.78 -1.57
C ARG A 246 12.14 15.31 -1.17
N ALA A 247 12.16 15.01 0.12
CA ALA A 247 11.91 13.65 0.62
C ALA A 247 10.51 13.14 0.21
N ASP A 248 9.50 14.01 0.19
CA ASP A 248 8.16 13.66 -0.30
C ASP A 248 8.14 13.40 -1.81
N ILE A 249 8.90 14.15 -2.61
CA ILE A 249 9.05 13.86 -4.04
C ILE A 249 9.64 12.46 -4.26
N VAL A 250 10.71 12.10 -3.51
CA VAL A 250 11.31 10.76 -3.56
C VAL A 250 10.29 9.69 -3.21
N ARG A 251 9.59 9.84 -2.09
CA ARG A 251 8.52 8.92 -1.66
C ARG A 251 7.47 8.71 -2.75
N ARG A 252 6.98 9.79 -3.37
CA ARG A 252 5.99 9.73 -4.45
C ARG A 252 6.54 9.05 -5.71
N ALA A 253 7.80 9.34 -6.08
CA ALA A 253 8.45 8.73 -7.23
C ALA A 253 8.60 7.21 -7.04
N MET A 254 9.00 6.78 -5.84
CA MET A 254 9.07 5.37 -5.46
C MET A 254 7.70 4.69 -5.57
N GLY A 255 6.65 5.27 -4.97
CA GLY A 255 5.30 4.72 -5.01
C GLY A 255 4.72 4.63 -6.43
N LYS A 256 5.03 5.58 -7.31
CA LYS A 256 4.59 5.62 -8.72
C LYS A 256 5.53 4.87 -9.67
N LYS A 257 6.61 4.25 -9.18
CA LYS A 257 7.61 3.47 -9.95
C LYS A 257 8.22 4.24 -11.13
N LYS A 258 8.46 5.53 -10.96
CA LYS A 258 9.11 6.37 -11.97
C LYS A 258 10.62 6.08 -11.96
N MET A 259 11.05 5.09 -12.74
CA MET A 259 12.42 4.55 -12.71
C MET A 259 13.49 5.58 -13.11
N ASP A 260 13.18 6.47 -14.04
CA ASP A 260 14.03 7.57 -14.46
C ASP A 260 14.34 8.54 -13.30
N VAL A 261 13.29 8.95 -12.59
CA VAL A 261 13.41 9.80 -11.39
C VAL A 261 14.16 9.05 -10.29
N MET A 262 13.87 7.78 -10.11
CA MET A 262 14.51 6.96 -9.08
C MET A 262 16.01 6.79 -9.29
N GLN A 263 16.46 6.59 -10.53
CA GLN A 263 17.88 6.48 -10.84
C GLN A 263 18.62 7.81 -10.58
N GLN A 264 17.99 8.94 -10.95
CA GLN A 264 18.54 10.25 -10.65
C GLN A 264 18.60 10.54 -9.14
N GLU A 265 17.56 10.19 -8.40
CA GLU A 265 17.53 10.38 -6.95
C GLU A 265 18.51 9.44 -6.22
N ARG A 266 18.85 8.26 -6.78
CA ARG A 266 19.94 7.40 -6.26
C ARG A 266 21.27 8.14 -6.26
N GLU A 267 21.65 8.74 -7.40
CA GLU A 267 22.88 9.50 -7.51
C GLU A 267 22.92 10.67 -6.51
N TYR A 268 21.81 11.38 -6.39
CA TYR A 268 21.71 12.48 -5.43
C TYR A 268 21.75 12.01 -3.95
N PHE A 269 21.11 10.89 -3.66
CA PHE A 269 21.16 10.31 -2.33
C PHE A 269 22.57 9.88 -1.93
N ILE A 270 23.32 9.28 -2.85
CA ILE A 270 24.67 8.75 -2.58
C ILE A 270 25.68 9.87 -2.60
N HIS A 271 25.79 10.61 -3.72
CA HIS A 271 26.88 11.55 -3.99
C HIS A 271 26.53 13.02 -3.72
N GLY A 272 25.24 13.31 -3.51
CA GLY A 272 24.75 14.67 -3.35
C GLY A 272 24.46 15.38 -4.65
N LYS A 273 24.03 16.63 -4.55
CA LYS A 273 23.68 17.48 -5.69
C LYS A 273 24.29 18.87 -5.55
N PHE A 274 24.85 19.36 -6.63
CA PHE A 274 25.32 20.74 -6.76
C PHE A 274 24.45 21.52 -7.75
N ALA A 275 24.21 22.78 -7.46
CA ALA A 275 23.61 23.73 -8.40
C ALA A 275 24.61 24.10 -9.52
N ALA A 276 24.10 24.71 -10.57
CA ALA A 276 24.92 25.14 -11.71
C ALA A 276 26.01 26.16 -11.34
N ASP A 277 25.83 26.92 -10.25
CA ASP A 277 26.80 27.89 -9.71
C ASP A 277 27.83 27.25 -8.77
N GLY A 278 27.80 25.91 -8.59
CA GLY A 278 28.68 25.16 -7.69
C GLY A 278 28.23 25.12 -6.24
N THR A 279 27.10 25.73 -5.89
CA THR A 279 26.55 25.66 -4.52
C THR A 279 26.05 24.24 -4.23
N MET A 280 26.32 23.74 -3.04
CA MET A 280 25.85 22.43 -2.60
C MET A 280 24.35 22.49 -2.24
N GLU A 281 23.50 21.85 -3.03
CA GLU A 281 22.06 21.70 -2.74
C GLU A 281 21.80 20.54 -1.78
N LEU A 282 22.54 19.44 -1.93
CA LEU A 282 22.43 18.23 -1.11
C LEU A 282 23.83 17.67 -0.82
N PRO A 283 24.16 17.32 0.42
CA PRO A 283 25.45 16.72 0.72
C PRO A 283 25.59 15.29 0.20
N GLY A 284 24.50 14.49 0.22
CA GLY A 284 24.52 13.07 -0.07
C GLY A 284 25.04 12.24 1.12
N ALA A 285 24.72 10.94 1.12
CA ALA A 285 25.01 10.05 2.22
C ALA A 285 26.52 9.83 2.43
N VAL A 286 27.30 9.77 1.35
CA VAL A 286 28.75 9.53 1.44
C VAL A 286 29.45 10.70 2.16
N ARG A 287 29.09 11.95 1.90
CA ARG A 287 29.65 13.10 2.60
C ARG A 287 29.21 13.19 4.05
N ASN A 288 28.07 12.60 4.37
CA ASN A 288 27.56 12.49 5.73
C ASN A 288 28.13 11.25 6.48
N GLY A 289 29.11 10.57 5.89
CA GLY A 289 29.88 9.51 6.54
C GLY A 289 29.35 8.09 6.34
N VAL A 290 28.35 7.89 5.47
CA VAL A 290 27.86 6.56 5.10
C VAL A 290 28.76 5.98 3.99
N PRO A 291 29.31 4.77 4.11
CA PRO A 291 30.04 4.11 3.04
C PRO A 291 29.18 3.98 1.77
N GLU A 292 29.81 4.11 0.60
CA GLU A 292 29.07 4.16 -0.69
C GLU A 292 28.31 2.86 -0.99
N ASP A 293 28.92 1.72 -0.70
CA ASP A 293 28.30 0.40 -0.83
C ASP A 293 27.07 0.27 0.09
N VAL A 294 27.19 0.72 1.34
CA VAL A 294 26.09 0.74 2.32
C VAL A 294 24.98 1.71 1.88
N ALA A 295 25.33 2.88 1.35
CA ALA A 295 24.34 3.84 0.83
C ALA A 295 23.55 3.25 -0.35
N ASN A 296 24.21 2.52 -1.25
CA ASN A 296 23.57 1.79 -2.35
C ASN A 296 22.59 0.73 -1.83
N GLU A 297 23.02 -0.10 -0.87
CA GLU A 297 22.17 -1.13 -0.28
C GLU A 297 20.94 -0.55 0.43
N ILE A 298 21.10 0.56 1.15
CA ILE A 298 19.98 1.25 1.80
C ILE A 298 19.00 1.78 0.76
N PHE A 299 19.50 2.33 -0.34
CA PHE A 299 18.65 2.84 -1.40
C PHE A 299 17.87 1.73 -2.11
N ASP A 300 18.50 0.57 -2.33
CA ASP A 300 17.83 -0.62 -2.90
C ASP A 300 16.72 -1.12 -1.98
N GLU A 301 16.95 -1.19 -0.67
CA GLU A 301 15.91 -1.54 0.30
C GLU A 301 14.75 -0.55 0.30
N MET A 302 15.04 0.73 0.20
CA MET A 302 13.99 1.75 0.10
C MET A 302 13.14 1.58 -1.16
N ILE A 303 13.74 1.24 -2.31
CA ILE A 303 13.00 0.98 -3.57
C ILE A 303 12.08 -0.23 -3.42
N GLU A 304 12.60 -1.33 -2.89
CA GLU A 304 11.79 -2.54 -2.68
C GLU A 304 10.64 -2.28 -1.71
N PHE A 305 10.93 -1.64 -0.60
CA PHE A 305 9.96 -1.31 0.42
C PHE A 305 8.89 -0.31 -0.06
N ALA A 306 9.27 0.69 -0.84
CA ALA A 306 8.36 1.75 -1.28
C ALA A 306 7.20 1.26 -2.16
N LYS A 307 7.33 0.07 -2.76
CA LYS A 307 6.23 -0.60 -3.48
C LYS A 307 5.05 -0.90 -2.55
N TYR A 308 5.30 -1.02 -1.25
CA TYR A 308 4.36 -1.50 -0.23
C TYR A 308 4.28 -0.62 1.01
N ALA A 309 5.03 0.48 1.05
CA ALA A 309 5.10 1.41 2.18
C ALA A 309 3.72 1.91 2.61
N PHE A 310 3.45 1.94 3.91
CA PHE A 310 2.18 2.38 4.47
C PHE A 310 2.30 3.75 5.15
N ASN A 311 1.24 4.53 5.11
CA ASN A 311 1.17 5.78 5.86
C ASN A 311 0.95 5.49 7.35
N LYS A 312 1.88 5.92 8.20
CA LYS A 312 1.80 5.67 9.65
C LYS A 312 0.57 6.31 10.28
N SER A 313 0.21 7.51 9.87
CA SER A 313 -0.95 8.23 10.43
C SER A 313 -2.25 7.48 10.18
N HIS A 314 -2.41 6.87 9.00
CA HIS A 314 -3.57 6.05 8.69
C HIS A 314 -3.60 4.78 9.55
N ALA A 315 -2.47 4.06 9.65
CA ALA A 315 -2.38 2.85 10.48
C ALA A 315 -2.65 3.15 11.96
N ALA A 316 -2.09 4.25 12.48
CA ALA A 316 -2.31 4.68 13.86
C ALA A 316 -3.79 5.01 14.11
N ALA A 317 -4.45 5.76 13.21
CA ALA A 317 -5.87 6.05 13.34
C ALA A 317 -6.71 4.77 13.44
N TYR A 318 -6.38 3.75 12.65
CA TYR A 318 -7.06 2.45 12.69
C TYR A 318 -6.70 1.63 13.94
N ALA A 319 -5.50 1.78 14.47
CA ALA A 319 -5.08 1.12 15.71
C ALA A 319 -5.80 1.70 16.94
N PHE A 320 -6.12 3.00 16.91
CA PHE A 320 -6.90 3.67 17.98
C PHE A 320 -8.39 3.30 17.96
N VAL A 321 -8.95 2.90 16.81
CA VAL A 321 -10.34 2.42 16.68
C VAL A 321 -10.48 1.00 17.20
#